data_d0e21d26ef1da4e450b3e77da414fae0
#
_entry.id   d0e21d26ef1da4e450b3e77da414fae0
#
_cell.length_a   1.000
_cell.length_b   1.000
_cell.length_c   1.000
_cell.angle_alpha   90.00
_cell.angle_beta   90.00
_cell.angle_gamma   90.00
#
_symmetry.space_group_name_H-M   'P 1'
#
loop_
_entity.id
_entity.type
_entity.pdbx_description
1 polymer ?
#
loop_
_entity_poly.entity_id
_entity_poly.type
_entity_poly.pdbx_seq_one_letter_code
_entity_poly.pdbx_strand_id
1 'polypeptide(L)'
;LREPVGVVGQIIPWNFPLLMAAWKLSVALAAGCTIVLKPAEQTPLSALRLTEIINNSNLLPEGVLNVVTGFGEDAGAPLAAHPHVDKVAFTGSTEVGKLITKASAGNLKKVSLELGGKSPTIIFPDADIDAAIAGAASAIFFNHGQCCCAGSRLMAHEKVFDQVAEGISKIASNIKVGPGMDSSSEMGPLVSDEQFKKVSGYIESGKSEGGEIIAGGKYDNSS
;
A
#
# COMPACT_ATOMS: atom_id res chain seq x y z
N LEU A 1 -30.54 14.27 -3.24
CA LEU A 1 -29.82 14.32 -4.50
C LEU A 1 -28.36 13.94 -4.26
N ARG A 2 -27.79 13.15 -5.19
CA ARG A 2 -26.35 12.88 -5.22
C ARG A 2 -25.78 13.61 -6.43
N GLU A 3 -24.80 14.45 -6.20
CA GLU A 3 -24.16 15.29 -7.20
C GLU A 3 -22.65 15.08 -7.18
N PRO A 4 -21.94 15.32 -8.32
CA PRO A 4 -20.49 15.33 -8.34
C PRO A 4 -19.93 16.28 -7.27
N VAL A 5 -18.84 15.87 -6.61
CA VAL A 5 -18.21 16.74 -5.62
C VAL A 5 -17.40 17.87 -6.27
N GLY A 6 -17.10 17.74 -7.55
CA GLY A 6 -16.28 18.68 -8.32
C GLY A 6 -14.93 18.08 -8.70
N VAL A 7 -13.84 18.81 -8.47
CA VAL A 7 -12.47 18.40 -8.77
C VAL A 7 -11.92 17.52 -7.64
N VAL A 8 -11.47 16.31 -7.97
CA VAL A 8 -10.89 15.36 -7.02
C VAL A 8 -9.39 15.22 -7.24
N GLY A 9 -8.59 15.65 -6.28
CA GLY A 9 -7.17 15.30 -6.18
C GLY A 9 -7.03 13.88 -5.64
N GLN A 10 -6.40 12.99 -6.40
CA GLN A 10 -6.15 11.61 -6.00
C GLN A 10 -4.65 11.39 -5.85
N ILE A 11 -4.19 10.90 -4.70
CA ILE A 11 -2.79 10.60 -4.43
C ILE A 11 -2.70 9.13 -4.03
N ILE A 12 -1.93 8.35 -4.78
CA ILE A 12 -1.84 6.90 -4.64
C ILE A 12 -0.43 6.44 -4.28
N PRO A 13 -0.30 5.34 -3.50
CA PRO A 13 0.96 4.78 -3.07
C PRO A 13 1.59 3.87 -4.14
N TRP A 14 2.81 3.43 -3.83
CA TRP A 14 3.64 2.59 -4.68
C TRP A 14 3.33 1.08 -4.57
N ASN A 15 2.66 0.62 -3.51
CA ASN A 15 2.53 -0.81 -3.23
C ASN A 15 1.50 -1.55 -4.10
N PHE A 16 0.48 -0.84 -4.60
CA PHE A 16 -0.51 -1.37 -5.55
C PHE A 16 -0.85 -0.30 -6.60
N PRO A 17 0.09 0.10 -7.46
CA PRO A 17 -0.04 1.31 -8.27
C PRO A 17 -1.25 1.29 -9.21
N LEU A 18 -1.44 0.20 -9.97
CA LEU A 18 -2.57 0.07 -10.90
C LEU A 18 -3.89 -0.11 -10.16
N LEU A 19 -3.91 -0.96 -9.13
CA LEU A 19 -5.12 -1.24 -8.35
C LEU A 19 -5.63 0.03 -7.65
N MET A 20 -4.74 0.80 -7.03
CA MET A 20 -5.11 2.03 -6.33
C MET A 20 -5.55 3.14 -7.29
N ALA A 21 -4.95 3.22 -8.48
CA ALA A 21 -5.44 4.09 -9.54
C ALA A 21 -6.85 3.69 -9.95
N ALA A 22 -7.07 2.44 -10.35
CA ALA A 22 -8.36 1.94 -10.79
C ALA A 22 -9.45 2.12 -9.72
N TRP A 23 -9.14 1.82 -8.47
CA TRP A 23 -10.08 1.93 -7.34
C TRP A 23 -10.58 3.36 -7.12
N LYS A 24 -9.68 4.34 -7.21
CA LYS A 24 -10.05 5.74 -7.02
C LYS A 24 -10.67 6.37 -8.28
N LEU A 25 -10.14 6.05 -9.46
CA LEU A 25 -10.64 6.58 -10.73
C LEU A 25 -12.07 6.13 -11.00
N SER A 26 -12.36 4.83 -10.86
CA SER A 26 -13.67 4.26 -11.18
C SER A 26 -14.81 4.93 -10.41
N VAL A 27 -14.63 5.12 -9.10
CA VAL A 27 -15.65 5.73 -8.24
C VAL A 27 -15.84 7.21 -8.57
N ALA A 28 -14.77 7.95 -8.79
CA ALA A 28 -14.83 9.38 -9.07
C ALA A 28 -15.44 9.67 -10.46
N LEU A 29 -15.04 8.88 -11.47
CA LEU A 29 -15.60 8.99 -12.83
C LEU A 29 -17.09 8.61 -12.86
N ALA A 30 -17.47 7.51 -12.20
CA ALA A 30 -18.86 7.09 -12.08
C ALA A 30 -19.73 8.14 -11.34
N ALA A 31 -19.14 8.94 -10.46
CA ALA A 31 -19.80 10.03 -9.78
C ALA A 31 -19.81 11.35 -10.58
N GLY A 32 -19.26 11.38 -11.79
CA GLY A 32 -19.21 12.57 -12.66
C GLY A 32 -18.19 13.63 -12.23
N CYS A 33 -17.15 13.25 -11.47
CA CYS A 33 -16.11 14.18 -11.03
C CYS A 33 -14.99 14.31 -12.07
N THR A 34 -14.29 15.44 -12.05
CA THR A 34 -13.00 15.61 -12.74
C THR A 34 -11.86 15.25 -11.80
N ILE A 35 -10.75 14.76 -12.35
CA ILE A 35 -9.68 14.14 -11.56
C ILE A 35 -8.31 14.69 -11.93
N VAL A 36 -7.51 14.96 -10.89
CA VAL A 36 -6.06 15.10 -10.99
C VAL A 36 -5.44 13.98 -10.15
N LEU A 37 -4.81 13.00 -10.81
CA LEU A 37 -4.18 11.85 -10.19
C LEU A 37 -2.67 12.07 -10.05
N LYS A 38 -2.13 11.92 -8.84
CA LYS A 38 -0.69 11.85 -8.59
C LYS A 38 -0.31 10.42 -8.17
N PRO A 39 0.35 9.63 -9.02
CA PRO A 39 0.93 8.35 -8.63
C PRO A 39 2.18 8.54 -7.77
N ALA A 40 2.59 7.48 -7.05
CA ALA A 40 3.87 7.47 -6.37
C ALA A 40 5.04 7.58 -7.38
N GLU A 41 6.08 8.30 -7.00
CA GLU A 41 7.25 8.55 -7.81
C GLU A 41 8.01 7.26 -8.17
N GLN A 42 7.94 6.23 -7.32
CA GLN A 42 8.58 4.93 -7.56
C GLN A 42 7.84 4.09 -8.61
N THR A 43 6.52 4.28 -8.79
CA THR A 43 5.69 3.39 -9.60
C THR A 43 4.66 4.13 -10.47
N PRO A 44 5.05 5.14 -11.27
CA PRO A 44 4.09 5.96 -12.02
C PRO A 44 3.58 5.30 -13.30
N LEU A 45 4.35 4.37 -13.91
CA LEU A 45 4.16 3.93 -15.30
C LEU A 45 2.81 3.28 -15.56
N SER A 46 2.32 2.43 -14.66
CA SER A 46 1.03 1.76 -14.84
C SER A 46 -0.16 2.72 -14.77
N ALA A 47 -0.09 3.75 -13.91
CA ALA A 47 -1.10 4.80 -13.83
C ALA A 47 -1.09 5.69 -15.07
N LEU A 48 0.09 6.06 -15.58
CA LEU A 48 0.25 6.80 -16.82
C LEU A 48 -0.34 6.03 -18.01
N ARG A 49 0.01 4.74 -18.13
CA ARG A 49 -0.50 3.90 -19.22
C ARG A 49 -2.02 3.71 -19.14
N LEU A 50 -2.57 3.49 -17.97
CA LEU A 50 -4.02 3.41 -17.77
C LEU A 50 -4.71 4.70 -18.21
N THR A 51 -4.18 5.86 -17.82
CA THR A 51 -4.73 7.16 -18.18
C THR A 51 -4.64 7.42 -19.68
N GLU A 52 -3.54 7.06 -20.32
CA GLU A 52 -3.40 7.13 -21.78
C GLU A 52 -4.47 6.30 -22.50
N ILE A 53 -4.70 5.07 -22.06
CA ILE A 53 -5.74 4.19 -22.62
C ILE A 53 -7.13 4.82 -22.47
N ILE A 54 -7.44 5.33 -21.27
CA ILE A 54 -8.73 5.96 -20.99
C ILE A 54 -8.93 7.22 -21.87
N ASN A 55 -7.95 8.10 -21.93
CA ASN A 55 -8.06 9.35 -22.70
C ASN A 55 -8.15 9.08 -24.20
N ASN A 56 -7.42 8.08 -24.72
CA ASN A 56 -7.48 7.70 -26.13
C ASN A 56 -8.75 6.92 -26.52
N SER A 57 -9.54 6.46 -25.56
CA SER A 57 -10.80 5.76 -25.84
C SER A 57 -11.92 6.66 -26.35
N ASN A 58 -11.79 7.98 -26.22
CA ASN A 58 -12.81 8.99 -26.50
C ASN A 58 -14.13 8.79 -25.71
N LEU A 59 -14.08 8.04 -24.60
CA LEU A 59 -15.24 7.82 -23.73
C LEU A 59 -15.44 8.96 -22.71
N LEU A 60 -14.40 9.73 -22.46
CA LEU A 60 -14.44 10.88 -21.55
C LEU A 60 -14.14 12.18 -22.32
N PRO A 61 -14.77 13.30 -21.96
CA PRO A 61 -14.37 14.61 -22.46
C PRO A 61 -12.92 14.94 -22.08
N GLU A 62 -12.26 15.73 -22.90
CA GLU A 62 -10.91 16.22 -22.62
C GLU A 62 -10.84 16.95 -21.28
N GLY A 63 -9.75 16.72 -20.51
CA GLY A 63 -9.52 17.36 -19.22
C GLY A 63 -10.26 16.74 -18.04
N VAL A 64 -11.10 15.72 -18.25
CA VAL A 64 -11.78 15.02 -17.12
C VAL A 64 -10.78 14.22 -16.29
N LEU A 65 -9.79 13.58 -16.92
CA LEU A 65 -8.75 12.81 -16.23
C LEU A 65 -7.37 13.33 -16.61
N ASN A 66 -6.64 13.81 -15.60
CA ASN A 66 -5.28 14.32 -15.72
C ASN A 66 -4.35 13.61 -14.75
N VAL A 67 -3.08 13.43 -15.12
CA VAL A 67 -2.05 12.88 -14.25
C VAL A 67 -0.91 13.87 -14.11
N VAL A 68 -0.48 14.07 -12.86
CA VAL A 68 0.73 14.83 -12.53
C VAL A 68 1.72 13.91 -11.83
N THR A 69 2.95 13.88 -12.32
CA THR A 69 4.05 13.15 -11.69
C THR A 69 4.92 14.12 -10.88
N GLY A 70 5.65 13.59 -9.91
CA GLY A 70 6.54 14.38 -9.06
C GLY A 70 6.60 13.83 -7.64
N PHE A 71 7.49 14.39 -6.84
CA PHE A 71 7.62 14.03 -5.43
C PHE A 71 6.43 14.52 -4.60
N GLY A 72 6.34 14.03 -3.37
CA GLY A 72 5.27 14.39 -2.45
C GLY A 72 5.18 15.89 -2.20
N GLU A 73 6.34 16.53 -1.99
CA GLU A 73 6.47 17.96 -1.70
C GLU A 73 6.15 18.84 -2.91
N ASP A 74 6.54 18.39 -4.13
CA ASP A 74 6.48 19.22 -5.34
C ASP A 74 5.12 19.11 -6.06
N ALA A 75 4.50 17.93 -6.04
CA ALA A 75 3.22 17.69 -6.72
C ALA A 75 2.08 17.33 -5.76
N GLY A 76 2.36 16.52 -4.74
CA GLY A 76 1.36 16.04 -3.78
C GLY A 76 0.85 17.14 -2.86
N ALA A 77 1.74 17.87 -2.22
CA ALA A 77 1.39 18.93 -1.27
C ALA A 77 0.66 20.11 -1.96
N PRO A 78 1.11 20.63 -3.13
CA PRO A 78 0.34 21.62 -3.87
C PRO A 78 -1.04 21.13 -4.29
N LEU A 79 -1.17 19.87 -4.75
CA LEU A 79 -2.47 19.28 -5.10
C LEU A 79 -3.40 19.23 -3.89
N ALA A 80 -2.90 18.79 -2.73
CA ALA A 80 -3.68 18.71 -1.51
C ALA A 80 -4.13 20.07 -0.99
N ALA A 81 -3.30 21.11 -1.16
CA ALA A 81 -3.58 22.47 -0.70
C ALA A 81 -4.36 23.31 -1.73
N HIS A 82 -4.49 22.85 -2.98
CA HIS A 82 -5.01 23.68 -4.07
C HIS A 82 -6.45 24.17 -3.79
N PRO A 83 -6.74 25.48 -3.94
CA PRO A 83 -8.04 26.04 -3.58
C PRO A 83 -9.20 25.56 -4.47
N HIS A 84 -8.90 25.13 -5.72
CA HIS A 84 -9.89 24.63 -6.67
C HIS A 84 -10.02 23.09 -6.65
N VAL A 85 -9.45 22.42 -5.65
CA VAL A 85 -9.69 20.99 -5.41
C VAL A 85 -10.76 20.87 -4.32
N ASP A 86 -11.85 20.19 -4.62
CA ASP A 86 -13.01 20.04 -3.75
C ASP A 86 -12.93 18.83 -2.85
N LYS A 87 -12.13 17.83 -3.25
CA LYS A 87 -11.88 16.62 -2.47
C LYS A 87 -10.46 16.10 -2.70
N VAL A 88 -9.82 15.60 -1.64
CA VAL A 88 -8.60 14.77 -1.74
C VAL A 88 -8.90 13.34 -1.31
N ALA A 89 -8.57 12.39 -2.18
CA ALA A 89 -8.60 10.96 -1.89
C ALA A 89 -7.15 10.44 -1.82
N PHE A 90 -6.66 10.19 -0.63
CA PHE A 90 -5.28 9.81 -0.37
C PHE A 90 -5.19 8.35 0.11
N THR A 91 -4.19 7.63 -0.38
CA THR A 91 -3.72 6.38 0.22
C THR A 91 -2.20 6.46 0.39
N GLY A 92 -1.70 6.18 1.61
CA GLY A 92 -0.28 6.24 1.92
C GLY A 92 0.01 6.17 3.42
N SER A 93 1.07 6.86 3.87
CA SER A 93 1.45 6.85 5.28
C SER A 93 0.50 7.68 6.15
N THR A 94 0.38 7.29 7.43
CA THR A 94 -0.39 8.06 8.42
C THR A 94 0.14 9.48 8.60
N GLU A 95 1.46 9.64 8.52
CA GLU A 95 2.12 10.93 8.65
C GLU A 95 1.68 11.90 7.55
N VAL A 96 1.76 11.47 6.28
CA VAL A 96 1.32 12.26 5.14
C VAL A 96 -0.21 12.50 5.19
N GLY A 97 -0.99 11.50 5.63
CA GLY A 97 -2.44 11.68 5.83
C GLY A 97 -2.78 12.83 6.80
N LYS A 98 -2.01 12.99 7.88
CA LYS A 98 -2.13 14.12 8.80
C LYS A 98 -1.80 15.47 8.14
N LEU A 99 -0.78 15.51 7.28
CA LEU A 99 -0.42 16.72 6.53
C LEU A 99 -1.53 17.11 5.55
N ILE A 100 -2.10 16.15 4.82
CA ILE A 100 -3.22 16.36 3.90
C ILE A 100 -4.46 16.87 4.65
N THR A 101 -4.76 16.30 5.81
CA THR A 101 -5.87 16.78 6.65
C THR A 101 -5.66 18.22 7.09
N LYS A 102 -4.44 18.60 7.46
CA LYS A 102 -4.14 20.02 7.78
C LYS A 102 -4.31 20.91 6.56
N ALA A 103 -3.83 20.49 5.38
CA ALA A 103 -3.95 21.26 4.15
C ALA A 103 -5.41 21.45 3.71
N SER A 104 -6.30 20.50 4.01
CA SER A 104 -7.73 20.56 3.64
C SER A 104 -8.49 21.68 4.33
N ALA A 105 -8.00 22.16 5.46
CA ALA A 105 -8.65 23.25 6.22
C ALA A 105 -8.71 24.57 5.44
N GLY A 106 -7.83 24.80 4.46
CA GLY A 106 -7.73 26.05 3.72
C GLY A 106 -9.00 26.42 2.93
N ASN A 107 -9.71 25.43 2.40
CA ASN A 107 -10.99 25.64 1.69
C ASN A 107 -12.08 24.64 2.14
N LEU A 108 -11.88 23.96 3.28
CA LEU A 108 -12.81 22.98 3.85
C LEU A 108 -13.13 21.81 2.90
N LYS A 109 -12.17 21.44 2.03
CA LYS A 109 -12.36 20.34 1.09
C LYS A 109 -12.56 19.00 1.80
N LYS A 110 -13.30 18.11 1.19
CA LYS A 110 -13.49 16.74 1.71
C LYS A 110 -12.21 15.94 1.61
N VAL A 111 -11.94 15.09 2.60
CA VAL A 111 -10.78 14.17 2.61
C VAL A 111 -11.24 12.75 2.85
N SER A 112 -10.71 11.82 2.05
CA SER A 112 -10.78 10.37 2.31
C SER A 112 -9.36 9.85 2.45
N LEU A 113 -9.10 9.13 3.54
CA LEU A 113 -7.78 8.63 3.88
C LEU A 113 -7.80 7.10 4.00
N GLU A 114 -6.92 6.44 3.25
CA GLU A 114 -6.55 5.05 3.42
C GLU A 114 -5.10 5.01 3.89
N LEU A 115 -4.85 4.50 5.07
CA LEU A 115 -3.57 4.63 5.76
C LEU A 115 -2.97 3.27 6.12
N GLY A 116 -1.74 3.29 6.62
CA GLY A 116 -1.08 2.09 7.12
C GLY A 116 -1.74 1.52 8.36
N GLY A 117 -1.51 0.24 8.61
CA GLY A 117 -2.01 -0.48 9.77
C GLY A 117 -1.02 -1.48 10.32
N LYS A 118 -1.42 -2.11 11.42
CA LYS A 118 -0.75 -3.23 12.07
C LYS A 118 -1.83 -4.24 12.48
N SER A 119 -2.47 -4.84 11.47
CA SER A 119 -3.62 -5.73 11.67
C SER A 119 -3.24 -6.98 12.47
N PRO A 120 -4.02 -7.39 13.46
CA PRO A 120 -3.81 -8.64 14.15
C PRO A 120 -4.40 -9.82 13.34
N THR A 121 -3.69 -10.95 13.37
CA THR A 121 -4.21 -12.27 12.99
C THR A 121 -4.25 -13.09 14.28
N ILE A 122 -5.41 -13.64 14.66
CA ILE A 122 -5.59 -14.31 15.94
C ILE A 122 -5.98 -15.75 15.68
N ILE A 123 -5.22 -16.71 16.24
CA ILE A 123 -5.46 -18.16 16.08
C ILE A 123 -5.82 -18.76 17.43
N PHE A 124 -7.04 -19.33 17.51
CA PHE A 124 -7.53 -20.08 18.66
C PHE A 124 -7.25 -21.59 18.50
N PRO A 125 -7.23 -22.38 19.62
CA PRO A 125 -6.84 -23.79 19.57
C PRO A 125 -7.86 -24.72 18.90
N ASP A 126 -9.08 -24.26 18.67
CA ASP A 126 -10.16 -24.98 17.99
C ASP A 126 -10.20 -24.69 16.47
N ALA A 127 -9.27 -23.89 15.95
CA ALA A 127 -9.13 -23.66 14.52
C ALA A 127 -8.53 -24.87 13.80
N ASP A 128 -8.75 -24.96 12.48
CA ASP A 128 -7.94 -25.81 11.61
C ASP A 128 -6.55 -25.18 11.52
N ILE A 129 -5.58 -25.74 12.27
CA ILE A 129 -4.26 -25.11 12.46
C ILE A 129 -3.45 -25.08 11.16
N ASP A 130 -3.54 -26.10 10.31
CA ASP A 130 -2.82 -26.13 9.04
C ASP A 130 -3.35 -25.05 8.09
N ALA A 131 -4.66 -24.92 7.98
CA ALA A 131 -5.29 -23.84 7.21
C ALA A 131 -4.98 -22.45 7.81
N ALA A 132 -4.96 -22.32 9.14
CA ALA A 132 -4.64 -21.08 9.83
C ALA A 132 -3.17 -20.64 9.60
N ILE A 133 -2.21 -21.57 9.62
CA ILE A 133 -0.80 -21.32 9.29
C ILE A 133 -0.67 -20.79 7.85
N ALA A 134 -1.28 -21.51 6.88
CA ALA A 134 -1.23 -21.10 5.48
C ALA A 134 -1.87 -19.71 5.26
N GLY A 135 -3.02 -19.46 5.89
CA GLY A 135 -3.73 -18.19 5.85
C GLY A 135 -2.93 -17.05 6.49
N ALA A 136 -2.34 -17.27 7.65
CA ALA A 136 -1.51 -16.28 8.33
C ALA A 136 -0.24 -15.94 7.55
N ALA A 137 0.42 -16.94 6.95
CA ALA A 137 1.56 -16.75 6.06
C ALA A 137 1.18 -15.89 4.84
N SER A 138 0.07 -16.22 4.18
CA SER A 138 -0.46 -15.45 3.05
C SER A 138 -0.79 -14.01 3.46
N ALA A 139 -1.40 -13.80 4.63
CA ALA A 139 -1.81 -12.50 5.13
C ALA A 139 -0.64 -11.54 5.37
N ILE A 140 0.58 -12.05 5.61
CA ILE A 140 1.76 -11.21 5.84
C ILE A 140 2.73 -11.20 4.66
N PHE A 141 2.98 -12.34 4.00
CA PHE A 141 3.99 -12.41 2.95
C PHE A 141 3.49 -11.91 1.59
N PHE A 142 2.16 -11.82 1.40
CA PHE A 142 1.60 -11.21 0.20
C PHE A 142 2.16 -9.81 -0.02
N ASN A 143 2.57 -9.54 -1.25
CA ASN A 143 3.20 -8.27 -1.65
C ASN A 143 4.37 -7.85 -0.74
N HIS A 144 5.20 -8.79 -0.30
CA HIS A 144 6.40 -8.55 0.56
C HIS A 144 6.04 -7.98 1.95
N GLY A 145 4.82 -8.18 2.43
CA GLY A 145 4.30 -7.48 3.62
C GLY A 145 4.02 -5.98 3.42
N GLN A 146 4.20 -5.47 2.21
CA GLN A 146 3.96 -4.07 1.84
C GLN A 146 2.49 -3.81 1.56
N CYS A 147 1.63 -4.14 2.52
CA CYS A 147 0.19 -4.02 2.43
C CYS A 147 -0.38 -3.33 3.68
N CYS A 148 -1.28 -2.38 3.50
CA CYS A 148 -1.89 -1.62 4.61
C CYS A 148 -2.67 -2.52 5.58
N CYS A 149 -3.26 -3.60 5.10
CA CYS A 149 -4.05 -4.56 5.89
C CYS A 149 -3.28 -5.85 6.22
N ALA A 150 -1.95 -5.92 5.97
CA ALA A 150 -1.16 -7.11 6.27
C ALA A 150 -1.30 -7.56 7.73
N GLY A 151 -1.46 -8.86 7.94
CA GLY A 151 -1.56 -9.50 9.26
C GLY A 151 -0.22 -9.49 10.01
N SER A 152 0.30 -8.30 10.28
CA SER A 152 1.66 -8.09 10.79
C SER A 152 1.84 -8.41 12.27
N ARG A 153 0.76 -8.71 13.00
CA ARG A 153 0.78 -9.17 14.38
C ARG A 153 0.05 -10.50 14.48
N LEU A 154 0.81 -11.59 14.48
CA LEU A 154 0.24 -12.93 14.65
C LEU A 154 0.20 -13.27 16.17
N MET A 155 -1.00 -13.54 16.65
CA MET A 155 -1.28 -13.93 18.03
C MET A 155 -1.84 -15.35 18.03
N ALA A 156 -1.09 -16.30 18.54
CA ALA A 156 -1.53 -17.68 18.68
C ALA A 156 -1.79 -18.00 20.15
N HIS A 157 -2.86 -18.75 20.42
CA HIS A 157 -3.12 -19.26 21.78
C HIS A 157 -1.98 -20.18 22.21
N GLU A 158 -1.63 -20.18 23.50
CA GLU A 158 -0.50 -20.93 24.05
C GLU A 158 -0.43 -22.40 23.66
N LYS A 159 -1.59 -23.07 23.57
CA LYS A 159 -1.70 -24.50 23.22
C LYS A 159 -1.28 -24.83 21.79
N VAL A 160 -1.26 -23.85 20.91
CA VAL A 160 -0.96 -24.02 19.47
C VAL A 160 0.21 -23.12 19.03
N PHE A 161 0.80 -22.37 19.94
CA PHE A 161 1.84 -21.39 19.65
C PHE A 161 3.04 -22.01 18.93
N ASP A 162 3.62 -23.09 19.48
CA ASP A 162 4.80 -23.73 18.92
C ASP A 162 4.54 -24.29 17.53
N GLN A 163 3.40 -24.94 17.33
CA GLN A 163 2.99 -25.48 16.01
C GLN A 163 2.83 -24.35 14.99
N VAL A 164 2.20 -23.24 15.37
CA VAL A 164 2.02 -22.08 14.50
C VAL A 164 3.36 -21.42 14.17
N ALA A 165 4.21 -21.20 15.15
CA ALA A 165 5.53 -20.58 14.98
C ALA A 165 6.42 -21.43 14.06
N GLU A 166 6.47 -22.75 14.27
CA GLU A 166 7.22 -23.67 13.40
C GLU A 166 6.67 -23.68 11.96
N GLY A 167 5.34 -23.75 11.82
CA GLY A 167 4.69 -23.76 10.50
C GLY A 167 4.96 -22.50 9.70
N ILE A 168 4.83 -21.33 10.31
CA ILE A 168 5.14 -20.03 9.67
C ILE A 168 6.63 -19.94 9.33
N SER A 169 7.52 -20.34 10.24
CA SER A 169 8.97 -20.35 10.02
C SER A 169 9.35 -21.22 8.82
N LYS A 170 8.74 -22.41 8.69
CA LYS A 170 8.94 -23.31 7.57
C LYS A 170 8.49 -22.69 6.24
N ILE A 171 7.31 -22.05 6.20
CA ILE A 171 6.84 -21.37 4.99
C ILE A 171 7.79 -20.22 4.65
N ALA A 172 8.14 -19.36 5.61
CA ALA A 172 9.03 -18.22 5.40
C ALA A 172 10.40 -18.64 4.83
N SER A 173 10.97 -19.73 5.35
CA SER A 173 12.28 -20.24 4.93
C SER A 173 12.28 -20.84 3.51
N ASN A 174 11.13 -21.20 2.97
CA ASN A 174 11.01 -21.79 1.64
C ASN A 174 10.65 -20.79 0.54
N ILE A 175 10.28 -19.55 0.88
CA ILE A 175 9.94 -18.51 -0.11
C ILE A 175 11.19 -18.17 -0.94
N LYS A 176 11.09 -18.33 -2.26
CA LYS A 176 12.14 -17.92 -3.18
C LYS A 176 12.10 -16.42 -3.40
N VAL A 177 13.08 -15.72 -2.86
CA VAL A 177 13.28 -14.28 -3.10
C VAL A 177 14.15 -14.11 -4.34
N GLY A 178 13.76 -13.17 -5.24
CA GLY A 178 14.52 -12.95 -6.46
C GLY A 178 13.95 -11.81 -7.31
N PRO A 179 14.53 -11.54 -8.50
CA PRO A 179 14.07 -10.49 -9.39
C PRO A 179 12.60 -10.67 -9.80
N GLY A 180 11.82 -9.58 -9.81
CA GLY A 180 10.38 -9.62 -10.12
C GLY A 180 10.04 -10.07 -11.55
N MET A 181 11.01 -10.07 -12.48
CA MET A 181 10.83 -10.55 -13.85
C MET A 181 11.20 -12.04 -14.02
N ASP A 182 11.75 -12.67 -12.99
CA ASP A 182 12.04 -14.09 -12.98
C ASP A 182 10.80 -14.85 -12.52
N SER A 183 10.25 -15.70 -13.39
CA SER A 183 9.05 -16.50 -13.12
C SER A 183 9.23 -17.54 -12.00
N SER A 184 10.46 -17.81 -11.56
CA SER A 184 10.76 -18.68 -10.43
C SER A 184 10.74 -17.94 -9.08
N SER A 185 10.72 -16.60 -9.09
CA SER A 185 10.64 -15.80 -7.88
C SER A 185 9.22 -15.80 -7.32
N GLU A 186 9.09 -16.08 -6.02
CA GLU A 186 7.82 -15.99 -5.27
C GLU A 186 7.67 -14.66 -4.54
N MET A 187 8.80 -14.01 -4.24
CA MET A 187 8.85 -12.69 -3.61
C MET A 187 9.95 -11.86 -4.26
N GLY A 188 9.62 -10.64 -4.66
CA GLY A 188 10.58 -9.70 -5.23
C GLY A 188 11.31 -8.87 -4.16
N PRO A 189 12.13 -7.89 -4.57
CA PRO A 189 12.79 -6.96 -3.67
C PRO A 189 11.80 -5.96 -3.07
N LEU A 190 12.21 -5.30 -1.99
CA LEU A 190 11.50 -4.12 -1.48
C LEU A 190 11.56 -2.98 -2.50
N VAL A 191 10.58 -2.08 -2.46
CA VAL A 191 10.37 -1.04 -3.47
C VAL A 191 11.53 -0.05 -3.60
N SER A 192 12.28 0.21 -2.54
CA SER A 192 13.34 1.23 -2.50
C SER A 192 14.32 1.01 -1.35
N ASP A 193 15.48 1.66 -1.45
CA ASP A 193 16.46 1.74 -0.35
C ASP A 193 15.89 2.36 0.93
N GLU A 194 15.01 3.34 0.80
CA GLU A 194 14.35 3.95 1.96
C GLU A 194 13.50 2.91 2.70
N GLN A 195 12.71 2.15 1.97
CA GLN A 195 11.89 1.07 2.56
C GLN A 195 12.77 -0.04 3.14
N PHE A 196 13.86 -0.41 2.48
CA PHE A 196 14.83 -1.36 2.99
C PHE A 196 15.44 -0.90 4.33
N LYS A 197 15.91 0.34 4.42
CA LYS A 197 16.46 0.92 5.66
C LYS A 197 15.42 0.95 6.77
N LYS A 198 14.18 1.29 6.45
CA LYS A 198 13.08 1.30 7.40
C LYS A 198 12.77 -0.09 7.96
N VAL A 199 12.67 -1.10 7.10
CA VAL A 199 12.40 -2.49 7.51
C VAL A 199 13.57 -3.02 8.35
N SER A 200 14.81 -2.83 7.89
CA SER A 200 16.02 -3.26 8.62
C SER A 200 16.11 -2.59 10.00
N GLY A 201 15.79 -1.30 10.08
CA GLY A 201 15.75 -0.57 11.35
C GLY A 201 14.75 -1.15 12.34
N TYR A 202 13.56 -1.55 11.88
CA TYR A 202 12.58 -2.21 12.74
C TYR A 202 13.00 -3.61 13.18
N ILE A 203 13.69 -4.38 12.32
CA ILE A 203 14.25 -5.68 12.70
C ILE A 203 15.28 -5.51 13.81
N GLU A 204 16.20 -4.55 13.69
CA GLU A 204 17.20 -4.27 14.72
C GLU A 204 16.56 -3.75 16.03
N SER A 205 15.52 -2.90 15.93
CA SER A 205 14.73 -2.48 17.10
C SER A 205 14.12 -3.68 17.83
N GLY A 206 13.47 -4.59 17.08
CA GLY A 206 12.88 -5.79 17.66
C GLY A 206 13.90 -6.68 18.37
N LYS A 207 15.10 -6.84 17.81
CA LYS A 207 16.21 -7.56 18.47
C LYS A 207 16.64 -6.87 19.75
N SER A 208 16.81 -5.55 19.72
CA SER A 208 17.24 -4.77 20.88
C SER A 208 16.22 -4.79 22.02
N GLU A 209 14.96 -4.99 21.69
CA GLU A 209 13.85 -5.12 22.64
C GLU A 209 13.66 -6.58 23.15
N GLY A 210 14.54 -7.50 22.77
CA GLY A 210 14.53 -8.90 23.21
C GLY A 210 13.71 -9.84 22.32
N GLY A 211 13.31 -9.40 21.13
CA GLY A 211 12.65 -10.26 20.15
C GLY A 211 13.58 -11.30 19.56
N GLU A 212 13.09 -12.53 19.39
CA GLU A 212 13.80 -13.62 18.73
C GLU A 212 13.43 -13.72 17.26
N ILE A 213 14.43 -13.88 16.39
CA ILE A 213 14.21 -14.12 14.97
C ILE A 213 14.16 -15.62 14.72
N ILE A 214 12.98 -16.14 14.39
CA ILE A 214 12.77 -17.56 14.12
C ILE A 214 12.95 -17.92 12.63
N ALA A 215 12.85 -16.94 11.72
CA ALA A 215 13.09 -17.09 10.28
C ALA A 215 13.46 -15.75 9.64
N GLY A 216 14.26 -15.76 8.59
CA GLY A 216 14.67 -14.55 7.87
C GLY A 216 15.62 -13.65 8.68
N GLY A 217 15.36 -12.33 8.69
CA GLY A 217 16.20 -11.36 9.42
C GLY A 217 17.57 -11.10 8.81
N LYS A 218 17.83 -11.62 7.61
CA LYS A 218 19.03 -11.38 6.82
C LYS A 218 18.60 -10.78 5.48
N TYR A 219 19.46 -9.99 4.89
CA TYR A 219 19.24 -9.53 3.53
C TYR A 219 20.25 -10.20 2.58
N ASP A 220 19.80 -10.43 1.36
CA ASP A 220 20.63 -11.00 0.31
C ASP A 220 21.16 -9.86 -0.55
N ASN A 221 22.48 -9.80 -0.71
CA ASN A 221 23.19 -8.85 -1.57
C ASN A 221 23.51 -9.44 -2.94
N SER A 222 22.99 -10.61 -3.28
CA SER A 222 23.34 -11.34 -4.50
C SER A 222 22.53 -10.93 -5.74
N SER A 223 21.67 -9.93 -5.64
CA SER A 223 20.83 -9.41 -6.73
C SER A 223 21.21 -8.01 -7.16
#